data_5474911fcd93871e80bca74e6e4629ca
#
_entry.id   5474911fcd93871e80bca74e6e4629ca
#
_cell.length_a   1.000
_cell.length_b   1.000
_cell.length_c   1.000
_cell.angle_alpha   90.00
_cell.angle_beta   90.00
_cell.angle_gamma   90.00
#
_symmetry.space_group_name_H-M   'P 1'
#
loop_
_entity.id
_entity.type
_entity.pdbx_description
1 polymer ?
#
loop_
_entity_poly.entity_id
_entity_poly.type
_entity_poly.pdbx_seq_one_letter_code
_entity_poly.pdbx_strand_id
1 'polypeptide(L)'
;MNIHHKTVDSIPSPLNPLLAATDDHPCNPLTNIRVAITGGTSGLGLALVRDLLNRGAEVAFVARSRDRVKRVVQELSDAHGIVGDVSRKEEIHPIAMQIVGVLGGLDVLINNASDLGPAPLKLLADTECEDFERALATNVLGPFRLTKALLGSLAGSAREGRGAVVVNVSSDAAANAYPHWGAYGASKAALLHLSRIWDEELSLEGVRILSIDPGDMDTPLHAAAVPDADRSTLKSPEVAARELTDTVAAVLSRRTEAIAQEAIG
;
A
#
# COMPACT_ATOMS: atom_id res chain seq x y z
N MET A 1 -1.92 -70.42 -59.47
CA MET A 1 -1.96 -71.00 -58.14
C MET A 1 -2.01 -69.86 -57.12
N ASN A 2 -3.19 -69.49 -56.78
CA ASN A 2 -3.78 -69.37 -55.40
C ASN A 2 -2.78 -68.98 -54.29
N ILE A 3 -2.98 -67.98 -53.54
CA ILE A 3 -3.95 -67.91 -52.42
C ILE A 3 -4.10 -66.48 -51.89
N HIS A 4 -5.33 -66.12 -51.59
CA HIS A 4 -5.78 -64.97 -50.82
C HIS A 4 -5.03 -64.69 -49.52
N HIS A 5 -4.89 -63.41 -49.17
CA HIS A 5 -5.10 -63.02 -47.76
C HIS A 5 -5.72 -61.63 -47.61
N LYS A 6 -6.66 -61.63 -46.73
CA LYS A 6 -7.64 -60.60 -46.33
C LYS A 6 -6.96 -59.37 -45.70
N THR A 7 -7.45 -58.25 -46.10
CA THR A 7 -7.43 -56.99 -45.38
C THR A 7 -8.11 -57.11 -44.00
N VAL A 8 -7.43 -56.62 -42.95
CA VAL A 8 -8.04 -56.37 -41.66
C VAL A 8 -8.08 -54.86 -41.45
N ASP A 9 -9.28 -54.33 -41.39
CA ASP A 9 -9.59 -52.93 -41.09
C ASP A 9 -9.09 -52.54 -39.70
N SER A 10 -8.28 -51.51 -39.62
CA SER A 10 -7.89 -50.87 -38.39
C SER A 10 -8.86 -49.73 -38.08
N ILE A 11 -9.60 -49.88 -37.03
CA ILE A 11 -10.50 -48.89 -36.46
C ILE A 11 -9.69 -47.74 -35.91
N PRO A 12 -9.97 -46.46 -36.26
CA PRO A 12 -9.32 -45.33 -35.61
C PRO A 12 -9.88 -45.15 -34.21
N SER A 13 -8.98 -45.11 -33.23
CA SER A 13 -9.26 -44.74 -31.83
C SER A 13 -9.75 -43.29 -31.72
N PRO A 14 -10.79 -43.00 -30.92
CA PRO A 14 -11.24 -41.61 -30.77
C PRO A 14 -10.19 -40.79 -29.99
N LEU A 15 -9.75 -39.76 -30.63
CA LEU A 15 -9.00 -38.67 -30.00
C LEU A 15 -9.81 -38.10 -28.82
N ASN A 16 -9.24 -38.16 -27.66
CA ASN A 16 -9.76 -37.57 -26.43
C ASN A 16 -9.53 -36.05 -26.46
N PRO A 17 -10.58 -35.21 -26.59
CA PRO A 17 -10.42 -33.75 -26.52
C PRO A 17 -10.69 -33.27 -25.09
N LEU A 18 -9.77 -33.54 -24.16
CA LEU A 18 -9.83 -32.98 -22.81
C LEU A 18 -8.42 -32.69 -22.29
N LEU A 19 -7.73 -31.82 -22.99
CA LEU A 19 -6.74 -30.96 -22.38
C LEU A 19 -7.35 -29.55 -22.45
N ALA A 20 -8.26 -29.28 -21.49
CA ALA A 20 -8.64 -27.94 -21.15
C ALA A 20 -7.35 -27.20 -20.82
N ALA A 21 -7.07 -26.14 -21.56
CA ALA A 21 -6.03 -25.17 -21.21
C ALA A 21 -6.32 -24.74 -19.76
N THR A 22 -5.47 -25.14 -18.85
CA THR A 22 -5.36 -24.45 -17.57
C THR A 22 -4.83 -23.09 -17.93
N ASP A 23 -5.65 -22.06 -17.76
CA ASP A 23 -5.23 -20.67 -17.73
C ASP A 23 -4.24 -20.53 -16.55
N ASP A 24 -2.99 -20.85 -16.79
CA ASP A 24 -1.87 -20.58 -15.92
C ASP A 24 -1.50 -19.08 -16.08
N HIS A 25 -2.45 -18.21 -15.77
CA HIS A 25 -2.13 -16.86 -15.40
C HIS A 25 -1.50 -16.96 -14.01
N PRO A 26 -0.23 -16.54 -13.83
CA PRO A 26 0.37 -16.53 -12.50
C PRO A 26 -0.56 -15.73 -11.60
N CYS A 27 -1.08 -16.40 -10.55
CA CYS A 27 -1.98 -15.77 -9.61
C CYS A 27 -1.29 -14.54 -9.05
N ASN A 28 -1.83 -13.35 -9.37
CA ASN A 28 -1.26 -12.11 -8.87
C ASN A 28 -1.42 -12.14 -7.33
N PRO A 29 -0.33 -12.05 -6.55
CA PRO A 29 -0.38 -12.22 -5.10
C PRO A 29 -1.20 -11.16 -4.37
N LEU A 30 -1.68 -10.12 -5.08
CA LEU A 30 -2.52 -9.07 -4.53
C LEU A 30 -4.01 -9.22 -4.90
N THR A 31 -4.40 -10.26 -5.64
CA THR A 31 -5.81 -10.51 -5.97
C THR A 31 -6.62 -10.74 -4.70
N ASN A 32 -7.73 -9.99 -4.53
CA ASN A 32 -8.62 -10.02 -3.36
C ASN A 32 -7.93 -9.62 -2.04
N ILE A 33 -6.78 -8.96 -2.08
CA ILE A 33 -6.16 -8.35 -0.91
C ILE A 33 -6.85 -7.01 -0.62
N ARG A 34 -7.28 -6.82 0.63
CA ARG A 34 -7.99 -5.62 1.11
C ARG A 34 -6.99 -4.58 1.57
N VAL A 35 -6.91 -3.47 0.83
CA VAL A 35 -5.90 -2.43 1.03
C VAL A 35 -6.54 -1.09 1.36
N ALA A 36 -6.08 -0.44 2.43
CA ALA A 36 -6.42 0.94 2.75
C ALA A 36 -5.21 1.86 2.55
N ILE A 37 -5.42 3.03 1.91
CA ILE A 37 -4.35 3.99 1.60
C ILE A 37 -4.75 5.37 2.09
N THR A 38 -3.90 6.06 2.85
CA THR A 38 -4.11 7.47 3.19
C THR A 38 -3.42 8.38 2.17
N GLY A 39 -4.09 9.49 1.80
CA GLY A 39 -3.56 10.42 0.79
C GLY A 39 -3.72 9.94 -0.66
N GLY A 40 -4.76 9.15 -0.98
CA GLY A 40 -4.97 8.47 -2.25
C GLY A 40 -5.41 9.33 -3.45
N THR A 41 -5.37 10.68 -3.36
CA THR A 41 -5.91 11.56 -4.42
C THR A 41 -4.86 12.28 -5.27
N SER A 42 -3.57 12.08 -5.03
CA SER A 42 -2.49 12.68 -5.82
C SER A 42 -1.15 11.95 -5.59
N GLY A 43 -0.17 12.21 -6.45
CA GLY A 43 1.20 11.71 -6.33
C GLY A 43 1.26 10.20 -6.12
N LEU A 44 2.15 9.75 -5.22
CA LEU A 44 2.33 8.34 -4.92
C LEU A 44 1.03 7.63 -4.50
N GLY A 45 0.21 8.28 -3.64
CA GLY A 45 -1.02 7.67 -3.15
C GLY A 45 -2.02 7.34 -4.28
N LEU A 46 -2.19 8.23 -5.27
CA LEU A 46 -3.04 7.97 -6.43
C LEU A 46 -2.44 6.87 -7.33
N ALA A 47 -1.13 6.89 -7.53
CA ALA A 47 -0.43 5.85 -8.29
C ALA A 47 -0.58 4.46 -7.62
N LEU A 48 -0.50 4.40 -6.28
CA LEU A 48 -0.76 3.18 -5.52
C LEU A 48 -2.19 2.68 -5.68
N VAL A 49 -3.20 3.57 -5.61
CA VAL A 49 -4.60 3.17 -5.84
C VAL A 49 -4.75 2.51 -7.21
N ARG A 50 -4.19 3.10 -8.27
CA ARG A 50 -4.26 2.57 -9.63
C ARG A 50 -3.53 1.23 -9.77
N ASP A 51 -2.30 1.12 -9.25
CA ASP A 51 -1.49 -0.09 -9.37
C ASP A 51 -2.13 -1.28 -8.62
N LEU A 52 -2.64 -1.04 -7.42
CA LEU A 52 -3.30 -2.07 -6.60
C LEU A 52 -4.60 -2.57 -7.24
N LEU A 53 -5.45 -1.67 -7.77
CA LEU A 53 -6.64 -2.06 -8.52
C LEU A 53 -6.28 -2.90 -9.76
N ASN A 54 -5.27 -2.48 -10.53
CA ASN A 54 -4.79 -3.23 -11.68
C ASN A 54 -4.25 -4.63 -11.33
N ARG A 55 -3.85 -4.83 -10.09
CA ARG A 55 -3.40 -6.13 -9.55
C ARG A 55 -4.53 -6.93 -8.90
N GLY A 56 -5.77 -6.45 -8.97
CA GLY A 56 -6.95 -7.14 -8.46
C GLY A 56 -7.17 -7.01 -6.95
N ALA A 57 -6.54 -6.03 -6.30
CA ALA A 57 -6.80 -5.73 -4.89
C ALA A 57 -8.12 -4.96 -4.71
N GLU A 58 -8.75 -5.13 -3.55
CA GLU A 58 -9.87 -4.30 -3.10
C GLU A 58 -9.32 -3.07 -2.38
N VAL A 59 -9.58 -1.87 -2.90
CA VAL A 59 -8.90 -0.66 -2.45
C VAL A 59 -9.87 0.36 -1.86
N ALA A 60 -9.62 0.76 -0.60
CA ALA A 60 -10.18 1.95 0.00
C ALA A 60 -9.10 3.02 0.14
N PHE A 61 -9.41 4.27 -0.20
CA PHE A 61 -8.48 5.37 0.00
C PHE A 61 -9.11 6.54 0.77
N VAL A 62 -8.30 7.19 1.58
CA VAL A 62 -8.71 8.32 2.44
C VAL A 62 -8.05 9.60 1.95
N ALA A 63 -8.81 10.68 1.85
CA ALA A 63 -8.26 12.02 1.59
C ALA A 63 -9.21 13.12 2.11
N ARG A 64 -8.65 14.31 2.38
CA ARG A 64 -9.37 15.43 2.98
C ARG A 64 -10.37 16.12 2.03
N SER A 65 -10.02 16.22 0.75
CA SER A 65 -10.82 16.97 -0.23
C SER A 65 -11.92 16.12 -0.82
N ARG A 66 -13.17 16.40 -0.47
CA ARG A 66 -14.36 15.75 -1.02
C ARG A 66 -14.38 15.77 -2.55
N ASP A 67 -14.03 16.89 -3.17
CA ASP A 67 -14.06 17.01 -4.63
C ASP A 67 -12.98 16.17 -5.32
N ARG A 68 -11.79 16.06 -4.70
CA ARG A 68 -10.73 15.18 -5.20
C ARG A 68 -11.10 13.70 -5.03
N VAL A 69 -11.66 13.33 -3.88
CA VAL A 69 -12.16 11.96 -3.64
C VAL A 69 -13.21 11.60 -4.68
N LYS A 70 -14.20 12.47 -4.90
CA LYS A 70 -15.25 12.25 -5.90
C LYS A 70 -14.70 12.06 -7.32
N ARG A 71 -13.70 12.87 -7.73
CA ARG A 71 -13.06 12.74 -9.05
C ARG A 71 -12.34 11.39 -9.20
N VAL A 72 -11.60 10.97 -8.20
CA VAL A 72 -10.88 9.68 -8.25
C VAL A 72 -11.85 8.52 -8.31
N VAL A 73 -12.95 8.52 -7.54
CA VAL A 73 -13.98 7.47 -7.61
C VAL A 73 -14.71 7.47 -8.96
N GLN A 74 -14.90 8.64 -9.60
CA GLN A 74 -15.47 8.69 -10.95
C GLN A 74 -14.53 8.12 -12.02
N GLU A 75 -13.22 8.28 -11.84
CA GLU A 75 -12.18 7.73 -12.74
C GLU A 75 -11.93 6.24 -12.48
N LEU A 76 -11.92 5.84 -11.21
CA LEU A 76 -11.61 4.50 -10.73
C LEU A 76 -12.81 3.95 -9.94
N SER A 77 -13.82 3.46 -10.67
CA SER A 77 -15.12 3.05 -10.09
C SER A 77 -15.02 1.95 -9.04
N ASP A 78 -13.96 1.13 -9.11
CA ASP A 78 -13.73 0.00 -8.19
C ASP A 78 -13.01 0.44 -6.90
N ALA A 79 -12.60 1.71 -6.80
CA ALA A 79 -11.98 2.26 -5.60
C ALA A 79 -13.03 2.84 -4.63
N HIS A 80 -12.91 2.53 -3.35
CA HIS A 80 -13.74 3.11 -2.29
C HIS A 80 -13.12 4.38 -1.73
N GLY A 81 -13.68 5.55 -2.08
CA GLY A 81 -13.20 6.84 -1.61
C GLY A 81 -13.82 7.26 -0.28
N ILE A 82 -13.00 7.55 0.71
CA ILE A 82 -13.38 8.00 2.05
C ILE A 82 -12.88 9.44 2.26
N VAL A 83 -13.80 10.34 2.62
CA VAL A 83 -13.43 11.71 2.99
C VAL A 83 -13.10 11.76 4.47
N GLY A 84 -11.87 12.17 4.80
CA GLY A 84 -11.42 12.30 6.18
C GLY A 84 -10.00 12.85 6.30
N ASP A 85 -9.69 13.42 7.46
CA ASP A 85 -8.39 13.98 7.81
C ASP A 85 -7.73 13.13 8.91
N VAL A 86 -6.67 12.42 8.55
CA VAL A 86 -5.93 11.54 9.48
C VAL A 86 -5.17 12.33 10.55
N SER A 87 -4.94 13.63 10.38
CA SER A 87 -4.33 14.47 11.41
C SER A 87 -5.29 14.74 12.57
N ARG A 88 -6.59 14.63 12.35
CA ARG A 88 -7.64 14.93 13.31
C ARG A 88 -8.04 13.70 14.12
N LYS A 89 -7.80 13.76 15.43
CA LYS A 89 -8.04 12.64 16.35
C LYS A 89 -9.48 12.12 16.29
N GLU A 90 -10.43 13.03 16.21
CA GLU A 90 -11.86 12.74 16.18
C GLU A 90 -12.33 12.05 14.88
N GLU A 91 -11.58 12.14 13.80
CA GLU A 91 -11.92 11.53 12.52
C GLU A 91 -11.36 10.10 12.37
N ILE A 92 -10.40 9.69 13.21
CA ILE A 92 -9.71 8.40 13.08
C ILE A 92 -10.67 7.20 13.18
N HIS A 93 -11.52 7.15 14.20
CA HIS A 93 -12.46 6.04 14.35
C HIS A 93 -13.51 5.99 13.24
N PRO A 94 -14.15 7.12 12.85
CA PRO A 94 -15.01 7.17 11.66
C PRO A 94 -14.33 6.69 10.39
N ILE A 95 -13.06 7.07 10.14
CA ILE A 95 -12.28 6.59 8.99
C ILE A 95 -12.08 5.07 9.08
N ALA A 96 -11.61 4.57 10.22
CA ALA A 96 -11.35 3.14 10.41
C ALA A 96 -12.62 2.29 10.22
N MET A 97 -13.76 2.73 10.76
CA MET A 97 -15.04 2.05 10.58
C MET A 97 -15.49 2.02 9.12
N GLN A 98 -15.31 3.11 8.38
CA GLN A 98 -15.63 3.15 6.95
C GLN A 98 -14.72 2.20 6.15
N ILE A 99 -13.40 2.18 6.42
CA ILE A 99 -12.46 1.25 5.78
C ILE A 99 -12.93 -0.20 5.97
N VAL A 100 -13.15 -0.62 7.22
CA VAL A 100 -13.57 -1.99 7.51
C VAL A 100 -14.96 -2.28 6.94
N GLY A 101 -15.87 -1.29 6.96
CA GLY A 101 -17.22 -1.44 6.44
C GLY A 101 -17.29 -1.67 4.94
N VAL A 102 -16.43 -1.01 4.15
CA VAL A 102 -16.43 -1.17 2.68
C VAL A 102 -15.60 -2.35 2.20
N LEU A 103 -14.54 -2.74 2.93
CA LEU A 103 -13.65 -3.85 2.56
C LEU A 103 -14.00 -5.18 3.25
N GLY A 104 -14.86 -5.17 4.25
CA GLY A 104 -15.17 -6.37 5.05
C GLY A 104 -14.02 -6.83 5.96
N GLY A 105 -12.92 -6.10 6.03
CA GLY A 105 -11.70 -6.39 6.80
C GLY A 105 -10.50 -5.61 6.26
N LEU A 106 -9.27 -5.94 6.69
CA LEU A 106 -8.09 -5.24 6.21
C LEU A 106 -6.86 -6.14 6.26
N ASP A 107 -6.16 -6.26 5.12
CA ASP A 107 -4.92 -7.01 4.99
C ASP A 107 -3.70 -6.07 4.92
N VAL A 108 -3.86 -4.90 4.29
CA VAL A 108 -2.77 -3.94 4.10
C VAL A 108 -3.23 -2.52 4.42
N LEU A 109 -2.47 -1.82 5.28
CA LEU A 109 -2.63 -0.38 5.52
C LEU A 109 -1.41 0.36 4.98
N ILE A 110 -1.60 1.34 4.09
CA ILE A 110 -0.53 2.20 3.59
C ILE A 110 -0.74 3.61 4.13
N ASN A 111 0.05 4.01 5.11
CA ASN A 111 0.11 5.36 5.65
C ASN A 111 1.00 6.21 4.72
N ASN A 112 0.38 6.80 3.70
CA ASN A 112 1.06 7.62 2.69
C ASN A 112 0.77 9.13 2.84
N ALA A 113 -0.34 9.53 3.48
CA ALA A 113 -0.63 10.94 3.72
C ALA A 113 0.53 11.63 4.43
N SER A 114 0.95 12.80 3.94
CA SER A 114 2.10 13.51 4.45
C SER A 114 1.91 15.03 4.42
N ASP A 115 2.61 15.73 5.31
CA ASP A 115 2.66 17.18 5.42
C ASP A 115 4.11 17.61 5.63
N LEU A 116 4.56 18.65 4.90
CA LEU A 116 5.93 19.17 4.97
C LEU A 116 6.17 20.01 6.24
N GLY A 117 5.11 20.48 6.88
CA GLY A 117 5.16 21.60 7.80
C GLY A 117 5.06 22.92 7.02
N PRO A 118 6.06 23.82 7.11
CA PRO A 118 6.03 25.06 6.33
C PRO A 118 6.21 24.79 4.83
N ALA A 119 5.47 25.52 4.01
CA ALA A 119 5.69 25.54 2.57
C ALA A 119 5.62 27.01 2.08
N PRO A 120 6.72 27.59 1.59
CA PRO A 120 8.02 26.95 1.35
C PRO A 120 8.73 26.51 2.65
N LEU A 121 9.68 25.57 2.50
CA LEU A 121 10.48 25.08 3.62
C LEU A 121 11.27 26.23 4.30
N LYS A 122 11.38 26.15 5.64
CA LYS A 122 12.03 27.18 6.47
C LYS A 122 13.10 26.58 7.37
N LEU A 123 14.04 27.40 7.85
CA LEU A 123 14.93 27.02 8.94
C LEU A 123 14.10 26.70 10.19
N LEU A 124 14.60 25.82 11.05
CA LEU A 124 13.90 25.47 12.30
C LEU A 124 13.62 26.68 13.18
N ALA A 125 14.56 27.65 13.22
CA ALA A 125 14.39 28.89 13.98
C ALA A 125 13.24 29.76 13.46
N ASP A 126 12.88 29.63 12.18
CA ASP A 126 11.85 30.41 11.49
C ASP A 126 10.56 29.61 11.25
N THR A 127 10.52 28.35 11.73
CA THR A 127 9.35 27.47 11.59
C THR A 127 8.35 27.77 12.71
N GLU A 128 7.10 28.09 12.33
CA GLU A 128 6.03 28.30 13.31
C GLU A 128 5.71 26.98 14.02
N CYS A 129 5.37 27.07 15.34
CA CYS A 129 5.02 25.89 16.12
C CYS A 129 3.84 25.12 15.50
N GLU A 130 2.86 25.80 14.95
CA GLU A 130 1.67 25.24 14.32
C GLU A 130 2.01 24.46 13.05
N ASP A 131 3.02 24.89 12.27
CA ASP A 131 3.52 24.16 11.11
C ASP A 131 4.20 22.86 11.53
N PHE A 132 5.00 22.91 12.59
CA PHE A 132 5.65 21.74 13.16
C PHE A 132 4.62 20.74 13.75
N GLU A 133 3.66 21.24 14.51
CA GLU A 133 2.57 20.44 15.06
C GLU A 133 1.74 19.76 13.97
N ARG A 134 1.45 20.47 12.87
CA ARG A 134 0.70 19.93 11.72
C ARG A 134 1.48 18.79 11.05
N ALA A 135 2.80 18.92 10.87
CA ALA A 135 3.65 17.86 10.33
C ALA A 135 3.63 16.63 11.25
N LEU A 136 3.77 16.81 12.57
CA LEU A 136 3.69 15.71 13.53
C LEU A 136 2.30 15.06 13.57
N ALA A 137 1.24 15.88 13.52
CA ALA A 137 -0.13 15.38 13.54
C ALA A 137 -0.41 14.49 12.33
N THR A 138 0.03 14.89 11.14
CA THR A 138 -0.20 14.14 9.89
C THR A 138 0.76 12.95 9.76
N ASN A 139 2.06 13.16 9.97
CA ASN A 139 3.08 12.18 9.62
C ASN A 139 3.36 11.14 10.71
N VAL A 140 3.00 11.44 11.98
CA VAL A 140 3.29 10.56 13.13
C VAL A 140 2.00 10.12 13.81
N LEU A 141 1.21 11.08 14.31
CA LEU A 141 0.02 10.78 15.10
C LEU A 141 -1.10 10.17 14.24
N GLY A 142 -1.24 10.59 12.99
CA GLY A 142 -2.18 10.00 12.03
C GLY A 142 -1.92 8.51 11.83
N PRO A 143 -0.74 8.11 11.33
CA PRO A 143 -0.34 6.71 11.20
C PRO A 143 -0.47 5.91 12.49
N PHE A 144 0.01 6.45 13.61
CA PHE A 144 -0.11 5.80 14.92
C PHE A 144 -1.56 5.50 15.28
N ARG A 145 -2.42 6.50 15.23
CA ARG A 145 -3.84 6.39 15.62
C ARG A 145 -4.62 5.47 14.70
N LEU A 146 -4.40 5.60 13.39
CA LEU A 146 -5.12 4.81 12.40
C LEU A 146 -4.70 3.33 12.44
N THR A 147 -3.40 3.05 12.53
CA THR A 147 -2.90 1.67 12.72
C THR A 147 -3.48 1.06 14.00
N LYS A 148 -3.46 1.79 15.12
CA LYS A 148 -4.04 1.33 16.39
C LYS A 148 -5.54 1.03 16.26
N ALA A 149 -6.30 1.87 15.55
CA ALA A 149 -7.74 1.69 15.37
C ALA A 149 -8.07 0.48 14.46
N LEU A 150 -7.17 0.14 13.53
CA LEU A 150 -7.32 -0.97 12.57
C LEU A 150 -6.61 -2.26 13.00
N LEU A 151 -5.87 -2.25 14.12
CA LEU A 151 -5.04 -3.37 14.56
C LEU A 151 -5.84 -4.67 14.73
N GLY A 152 -7.05 -4.59 15.27
CA GLY A 152 -7.92 -5.76 15.42
C GLY A 152 -8.29 -6.43 14.07
N SER A 153 -8.51 -5.61 13.01
CA SER A 153 -8.80 -6.10 11.67
C SER A 153 -7.55 -6.71 11.02
N LEU A 154 -6.39 -6.06 11.15
CA LEU A 154 -5.10 -6.56 10.66
C LEU A 154 -4.72 -7.90 11.34
N ALA A 155 -4.81 -7.97 12.68
CA ALA A 155 -4.54 -9.19 13.42
C ALA A 155 -5.56 -10.31 13.08
N GLY A 156 -6.81 -9.95 12.78
CA GLY A 156 -7.81 -10.88 12.26
C GLY A 156 -7.37 -11.50 10.94
N SER A 157 -6.97 -10.67 9.99
CA SER A 157 -6.45 -11.09 8.69
C SER A 157 -5.22 -12.00 8.81
N ALA A 158 -4.30 -11.67 9.72
CA ALA A 158 -3.13 -12.51 10.00
C ALA A 158 -3.52 -13.90 10.52
N ARG A 159 -4.51 -13.98 11.42
CA ARG A 159 -5.04 -15.26 11.93
C ARG A 159 -5.77 -16.08 10.87
N GLU A 160 -6.39 -15.42 9.90
CA GLU A 160 -7.06 -16.08 8.74
C GLU A 160 -6.04 -16.60 7.70
N GLY A 161 -4.73 -16.42 7.92
CA GLY A 161 -3.69 -16.85 7.00
C GLY A 161 -3.52 -15.93 5.77
N ARG A 162 -4.22 -14.80 5.71
CA ARG A 162 -4.13 -13.83 4.61
C ARG A 162 -2.88 -12.94 4.70
N GLY A 163 -2.25 -12.88 5.86
CA GLY A 163 -1.18 -11.94 6.19
C GLY A 163 -1.71 -10.57 6.59
N ALA A 164 -0.85 -9.79 7.23
CA ALA A 164 -1.17 -8.40 7.58
C ALA A 164 0.10 -7.54 7.48
N VAL A 165 0.01 -6.42 6.75
CA VAL A 165 1.13 -5.51 6.51
C VAL A 165 0.69 -4.07 6.72
N VAL A 166 1.46 -3.30 7.49
CA VAL A 166 1.35 -1.85 7.54
C VAL A 166 2.59 -1.26 6.88
N VAL A 167 2.39 -0.39 5.91
CA VAL A 167 3.47 0.38 5.28
C VAL A 167 3.37 1.83 5.75
N ASN A 168 4.41 2.31 6.38
CA ASN A 168 4.60 3.73 6.67
C ASN A 168 5.55 4.31 5.61
N VAL A 169 5.03 5.20 4.74
CA VAL A 169 5.85 5.86 3.72
C VAL A 169 6.81 6.84 4.39
N SER A 170 8.10 6.53 4.27
CA SER A 170 9.21 7.27 4.86
C SER A 170 9.83 8.27 3.87
N SER A 171 11.05 8.67 4.13
CA SER A 171 11.92 9.51 3.32
C SER A 171 13.33 9.34 3.82
N ASP A 172 14.31 9.60 2.99
CA ASP A 172 15.73 9.73 3.36
C ASP A 172 15.95 10.80 4.44
N ALA A 173 15.10 11.85 4.48
CA ALA A 173 15.08 12.87 5.53
C ALA A 173 14.79 12.29 6.94
N ALA A 174 14.35 11.02 7.05
CA ALA A 174 14.24 10.33 8.33
C ALA A 174 15.60 9.96 8.94
N ALA A 175 16.63 9.82 8.12
CA ALA A 175 17.98 9.44 8.55
C ALA A 175 19.00 10.57 8.33
N ASN A 176 18.78 11.44 7.33
CA ASN A 176 19.70 12.50 6.95
C ASN A 176 19.19 13.87 7.40
N ALA A 177 20.08 14.69 7.93
CA ALA A 177 19.78 16.04 8.37
C ALA A 177 19.98 17.05 7.24
N TYR A 178 18.88 17.58 6.73
CA TYR A 178 18.90 18.63 5.71
C TYR A 178 18.48 19.98 6.30
N PRO A 179 19.23 21.09 6.06
CA PRO A 179 18.77 22.43 6.38
C PRO A 179 17.38 22.69 5.76
N HIS A 180 16.51 23.40 6.45
CA HIS A 180 15.13 23.73 6.09
C HIS A 180 14.10 22.56 6.20
N TRP A 181 14.52 21.32 6.33
CA TRP A 181 13.64 20.15 6.42
C TRP A 181 13.26 19.76 7.86
N GLY A 182 13.48 20.64 8.83
CA GLY A 182 13.41 20.29 10.25
C GLY A 182 12.09 19.68 10.70
N ALA A 183 10.95 20.29 10.37
CA ALA A 183 9.62 19.76 10.76
C ALA A 183 9.34 18.41 10.08
N TYR A 184 9.58 18.34 8.78
CA TYR A 184 9.37 17.12 8.01
C TYR A 184 10.32 16.00 8.45
N GLY A 185 11.63 16.26 8.44
CA GLY A 185 12.66 15.27 8.79
C GLY A 185 12.48 14.71 10.18
N ALA A 186 12.23 15.57 11.18
CA ALA A 186 11.95 15.12 12.55
C ALA A 186 10.70 14.22 12.61
N SER A 187 9.63 14.57 11.88
CA SER A 187 8.43 13.74 11.83
C SER A 187 8.68 12.39 11.17
N LYS A 188 9.45 12.34 10.08
CA LYS A 188 9.80 11.09 9.39
C LYS A 188 10.76 10.22 10.22
N ALA A 189 11.70 10.81 10.93
CA ALA A 189 12.56 10.11 11.89
C ALA A 189 11.75 9.46 13.02
N ALA A 190 10.79 10.20 13.58
CA ALA A 190 9.88 9.67 14.60
C ALA A 190 9.03 8.51 14.05
N LEU A 191 8.46 8.64 12.85
CA LEU A 191 7.69 7.58 12.20
C LEU A 191 8.53 6.33 11.92
N LEU A 192 9.77 6.51 11.44
CA LEU A 192 10.71 5.40 11.20
C LEU A 192 10.98 4.62 12.47
N HIS A 193 11.28 5.31 13.58
CA HIS A 193 11.55 4.63 14.85
C HIS A 193 10.32 3.94 15.42
N LEU A 194 9.16 4.61 15.37
CA LEU A 194 7.87 4.04 15.76
C LEU A 194 7.54 2.76 14.95
N SER A 195 7.83 2.77 13.66
CA SER A 195 7.60 1.61 12.79
C SER A 195 8.43 0.40 13.25
N ARG A 196 9.69 0.61 13.61
CA ARG A 196 10.59 -0.45 14.11
C ARG A 196 10.10 -1.04 15.43
N ILE A 197 9.68 -0.18 16.36
CA ILE A 197 9.13 -0.64 17.65
C ILE A 197 7.89 -1.50 17.43
N TRP A 198 6.96 -1.05 16.61
CA TRP A 198 5.74 -1.79 16.32
C TRP A 198 5.97 -3.09 15.54
N ASP A 199 6.93 -3.15 14.62
CA ASP A 199 7.27 -4.41 13.94
C ASP A 199 7.75 -5.47 14.94
N GLU A 200 8.59 -5.07 15.91
CA GLU A 200 9.02 -5.96 16.99
C GLU A 200 7.84 -6.41 17.88
N GLU A 201 6.96 -5.48 18.29
CA GLU A 201 5.83 -5.78 19.16
C GLU A 201 4.77 -6.67 18.49
N LEU A 202 4.52 -6.50 17.19
CA LEU A 202 3.39 -7.11 16.47
C LEU A 202 3.79 -8.32 15.60
N SER A 203 5.08 -8.59 15.44
CA SER A 203 5.59 -9.69 14.61
C SER A 203 5.04 -11.05 15.04
N LEU A 204 4.91 -11.28 16.34
CA LEU A 204 4.35 -12.51 16.92
C LEU A 204 2.84 -12.65 16.68
N GLU A 205 2.11 -11.54 16.56
CA GLU A 205 0.70 -11.54 16.20
C GLU A 205 0.47 -11.68 14.69
N GLY A 206 1.55 -11.67 13.96
CA GLY A 206 1.52 -11.84 12.54
C GLY A 206 1.29 -10.58 11.73
N VAL A 207 1.42 -9.43 12.31
CA VAL A 207 1.36 -8.14 11.63
C VAL A 207 2.78 -7.62 11.40
N ARG A 208 3.12 -7.28 10.17
CA ARG A 208 4.42 -6.67 9.82
C ARG A 208 4.27 -5.17 9.60
N ILE A 209 5.22 -4.43 10.12
CA ILE A 209 5.25 -2.97 9.95
C ILE A 209 6.50 -2.61 9.14
N LEU A 210 6.30 -2.05 7.95
CA LEU A 210 7.38 -1.65 7.05
C LEU A 210 7.50 -0.13 7.04
N SER A 211 8.73 0.37 7.03
CA SER A 211 9.03 1.77 6.73
C SER A 211 9.77 1.81 5.40
N ILE A 212 9.14 2.39 4.37
CA ILE A 212 9.64 2.38 3.00
C ILE A 212 9.87 3.82 2.54
N ASP A 213 11.09 4.12 2.12
CA ASP A 213 11.42 5.34 1.39
C ASP A 213 11.24 5.09 -0.12
N PRO A 214 10.30 5.77 -0.79
CA PRO A 214 10.07 5.61 -2.22
C PRO A 214 11.09 6.36 -3.09
N GLY A 215 11.97 7.17 -2.50
CA GLY A 215 12.89 8.09 -3.17
C GLY A 215 12.20 9.38 -3.65
N ASP A 216 12.98 10.24 -4.31
CA ASP A 216 12.50 11.51 -4.85
C ASP A 216 11.60 11.28 -6.06
N MET A 217 10.37 11.81 -5.99
CA MET A 217 9.35 11.60 -6.99
C MET A 217 8.78 12.90 -7.54
N ASP A 218 8.39 12.90 -8.82
CA ASP A 218 7.66 14.02 -9.43
C ASP A 218 6.22 14.08 -8.91
N THR A 219 6.06 14.70 -7.74
CA THR A 219 4.78 14.82 -7.04
C THR A 219 4.51 16.27 -6.61
N PRO A 220 3.24 16.63 -6.35
CA PRO A 220 2.91 17.94 -5.79
C PRO A 220 3.62 18.23 -4.44
N LEU A 221 3.86 17.19 -3.62
CA LEU A 221 4.58 17.33 -2.36
C LEU A 221 6.04 17.72 -2.60
N HIS A 222 6.72 17.03 -3.52
CA HIS A 222 8.11 17.32 -3.88
C HIS A 222 8.23 18.71 -4.53
N ALA A 223 7.33 19.07 -5.44
CA ALA A 223 7.33 20.38 -6.08
C ALA A 223 7.10 21.53 -5.07
N ALA A 224 6.35 21.30 -3.99
CA ALA A 224 6.19 22.28 -2.91
C ALA A 224 7.43 22.38 -2.02
N ALA A 225 8.18 21.27 -1.84
CA ALA A 225 9.41 21.24 -1.05
C ALA A 225 10.60 21.82 -1.81
N VAL A 226 10.77 21.48 -3.08
CA VAL A 226 11.90 21.85 -3.94
C VAL A 226 11.36 22.38 -5.28
N PRO A 227 10.89 23.65 -5.32
CA PRO A 227 10.25 24.20 -6.53
C PRO A 227 11.17 24.23 -7.76
N ASP A 228 12.47 24.37 -7.54
CA ASP A 228 13.49 24.50 -8.60
C ASP A 228 14.14 23.14 -8.99
N ALA A 229 13.58 22.02 -8.52
CA ALA A 229 14.09 20.69 -8.86
C ALA A 229 13.96 20.41 -10.35
N ASP A 230 14.99 19.78 -10.93
CA ASP A 230 14.89 19.21 -12.27
C ASP A 230 13.98 17.98 -12.26
N ARG A 231 12.75 18.17 -12.72
CA ARG A 231 11.73 17.10 -12.74
C ARG A 231 12.11 15.90 -13.59
N SER A 232 13.04 16.07 -14.57
CA SER A 232 13.50 14.97 -15.41
C SER A 232 14.35 13.95 -14.67
N THR A 233 14.92 14.32 -13.53
CA THR A 233 15.73 13.44 -12.67
C THR A 233 14.90 12.71 -11.61
N LEU A 234 13.64 13.10 -11.44
CA LEU A 234 12.76 12.53 -10.44
C LEU A 234 12.11 11.22 -10.93
N LYS A 235 11.96 10.28 -10.02
CA LYS A 235 11.22 9.03 -10.29
C LYS A 235 9.73 9.35 -10.55
N SER A 236 9.09 8.65 -11.47
CA SER A 236 7.65 8.79 -11.60
C SER A 236 6.93 8.12 -10.42
N PRO A 237 5.80 8.67 -9.94
CA PRO A 237 4.99 8.07 -8.89
C PRO A 237 4.54 6.64 -9.21
N GLU A 238 4.34 6.32 -10.49
CA GLU A 238 3.91 4.99 -10.96
C GLU A 238 5.03 3.95 -10.80
N VAL A 239 6.30 4.35 -11.01
CA VAL A 239 7.46 3.46 -10.76
C VAL A 239 7.59 3.18 -9.27
N ALA A 240 7.55 4.22 -8.45
CA ALA A 240 7.62 4.09 -6.99
C ALA A 240 6.45 3.27 -6.41
N ALA A 241 5.24 3.44 -6.96
CA ALA A 241 4.08 2.65 -6.58
C ALA A 241 4.29 1.16 -6.86
N ARG A 242 4.77 0.79 -8.06
CA ARG A 242 5.07 -0.61 -8.39
C ARG A 242 6.11 -1.22 -7.47
N GLU A 243 7.22 -0.54 -7.21
CA GLU A 243 8.27 -1.01 -6.29
C GLU A 243 7.74 -1.26 -4.88
N LEU A 244 6.86 -0.37 -4.39
CA LEU A 244 6.24 -0.51 -3.08
C LEU A 244 5.25 -1.68 -3.06
N THR A 245 4.39 -1.79 -4.06
CA THR A 245 3.42 -2.89 -4.14
C THR A 245 4.08 -4.24 -4.36
N ASP A 246 5.20 -4.32 -5.10
CA ASP A 246 6.02 -5.53 -5.22
C ASP A 246 6.62 -5.95 -3.87
N THR A 247 7.07 -4.98 -3.07
CA THR A 247 7.57 -5.24 -1.71
C THR A 247 6.47 -5.79 -0.81
N VAL A 248 5.27 -5.21 -0.85
CA VAL A 248 4.11 -5.70 -0.09
C VAL A 248 3.75 -7.13 -0.52
N ALA A 249 3.67 -7.38 -1.83
CA ALA A 249 3.36 -8.69 -2.38
C ALA A 249 4.37 -9.76 -1.92
N ALA A 250 5.67 -9.43 -1.96
CA ALA A 250 6.72 -10.33 -1.50
C ALA A 250 6.64 -10.67 0.00
N VAL A 251 6.23 -9.70 0.83
CA VAL A 251 6.05 -9.95 2.28
C VAL A 251 4.84 -10.84 2.54
N LEU A 252 3.71 -10.60 1.85
CA LEU A 252 2.51 -11.43 1.98
C LEU A 252 2.77 -12.88 1.52
N SER A 253 3.45 -13.09 0.38
CA SER A 253 3.73 -14.42 -0.18
C SER A 253 4.61 -15.27 0.72
N ARG A 254 5.71 -14.71 1.27
CA ARG A 254 6.61 -15.42 2.19
C ARG A 254 5.91 -15.94 3.42
N ARG A 255 4.87 -15.25 3.88
CA ARG A 255 4.13 -15.64 5.05
C ARG A 255 3.13 -16.75 4.75
N THR A 256 2.49 -16.72 3.60
CA THR A 256 1.60 -17.81 3.14
C THR A 256 2.40 -19.13 3.02
N GLU A 257 3.63 -19.06 2.51
CA GLU A 257 4.52 -20.22 2.42
C GLU A 257 4.94 -20.77 3.80
N ALA A 258 5.27 -19.88 4.75
CA ALA A 258 5.64 -20.27 6.11
C ALA A 258 4.49 -20.98 6.84
N ILE A 259 3.27 -20.47 6.75
CA ILE A 259 2.06 -21.08 7.33
C ILE A 259 1.76 -22.44 6.68
N ALA A 260 1.92 -22.55 5.36
CA ALA A 260 1.73 -23.83 4.66
C ALA A 260 2.75 -24.89 5.08
N GLN A 261 3.98 -24.51 5.37
CA GLN A 261 5.03 -25.42 5.88
C GLN A 261 4.75 -25.87 7.31
N GLU A 262 4.29 -24.99 8.20
CA GLU A 262 3.92 -25.34 9.57
C GLU A 262 2.70 -26.28 9.65
N ALA A 263 1.79 -26.20 8.68
CA ALA A 263 0.59 -27.06 8.63
C ALA A 263 0.88 -28.50 8.13
N ILE A 264 2.06 -28.76 7.56
CA ILE A 264 2.49 -30.05 6.98
C ILE A 264 3.45 -30.80 7.92
N GLY A 265 4.04 -30.12 8.92
CA GLY A 265 5.00 -30.70 9.89
C GLY A 265 4.34 -31.10 11.19
#